data_515b909b7b3078ce9a3477ceebd1d706
#
_entry.id   515b909b7b3078ce9a3477ceebd1d706
#
_cell.length_a   1.000
_cell.length_b   1.000
_cell.length_c   1.000
_cell.angle_alpha   90.00
_cell.angle_beta   90.00
_cell.angle_gamma   90.00
#
_symmetry.space_group_name_H-M   'P 1'
#
loop_
_entity.id
_entity.type
_entity.pdbx_description
1 polymer ?
#
loop_
_entity_poly.entity_id
_entity_poly.type
_entity_poly.pdbx_seq_one_letter_code
_entity_poly.pdbx_strand_id
1 'polypeptide(L)'
;TYFFGTAFMFKEIARSQGHQVDAVVSVKGGQEFSEHLQLERSIEAIVRGGYDYAFLQDTSPNAAKYADTHNRAIITSCRKINDLTLKHSPACQIIYEHTWGCPYDDYRGYGSYERLEHLLESGAAMIAKELSEYNIIVSPIGKGYTIARKQNLNLLHTDNRHQNREGAYMKACINYLTICRTPFTESVS
;
A
#
# COMPACT_ATOMS: atom_id res chain seq x y z
N THR A 1 4.59 -5.49 4.68
CA THR A 1 3.47 -5.79 3.80
C THR A 1 3.26 -7.28 3.60
N TYR A 2 4.31 -8.07 3.49
CA TYR A 2 4.22 -9.53 3.35
C TYR A 2 4.04 -10.27 4.69
N PHE A 3 4.27 -9.61 5.82
CA PHE A 3 4.04 -10.18 7.14
C PHE A 3 2.55 -10.50 7.32
N PHE A 4 2.28 -11.64 7.93
CA PHE A 4 0.94 -12.12 8.34
C PHE A 4 -0.07 -12.31 7.19
N GLY A 5 0.37 -12.42 5.93
CA GLY A 5 -0.50 -12.85 4.85
C GLY A 5 -1.66 -11.89 4.52
N THR A 6 -1.38 -10.59 4.44
CA THR A 6 -2.41 -9.55 4.14
C THR A 6 -3.27 -9.91 2.92
N ALA A 7 -2.66 -10.45 1.85
CA ALA A 7 -3.42 -10.85 0.65
C ALA A 7 -4.39 -12.01 0.94
N PHE A 8 -4.01 -12.96 1.80
CA PHE A 8 -4.91 -14.02 2.24
C PHE A 8 -6.08 -13.45 3.05
N MET A 9 -5.80 -12.57 4.01
CA MET A 9 -6.85 -11.90 4.79
C MET A 9 -7.80 -11.12 3.89
N PHE A 10 -7.28 -10.41 2.89
CA PHE A 10 -8.08 -9.71 1.89
C PHE A 10 -9.05 -10.66 1.15
N LYS A 11 -8.56 -11.83 0.70
CA LYS A 11 -9.40 -12.85 0.05
C LYS A 11 -10.51 -13.33 0.96
N GLU A 12 -10.21 -13.61 2.25
CA GLU A 12 -11.21 -14.08 3.22
C GLU A 12 -12.26 -13.00 3.52
N ILE A 13 -11.84 -11.74 3.63
CA ILE A 13 -12.75 -10.59 3.78
C ILE A 13 -13.67 -10.48 2.55
N ALA A 14 -13.11 -10.48 1.36
CA ALA A 14 -13.87 -10.42 0.11
C ALA A 14 -14.88 -11.57 0.02
N ARG A 15 -14.44 -12.80 0.35
CA ARG A 15 -15.31 -13.99 0.36
C ARG A 15 -16.46 -13.84 1.35
N SER A 16 -16.21 -13.31 2.55
CA SER A 16 -17.27 -13.08 3.55
C SER A 16 -18.33 -12.08 3.09
N GLN A 17 -17.98 -11.22 2.13
CA GLN A 17 -18.87 -10.22 1.51
C GLN A 17 -19.42 -10.68 0.15
N GLY A 18 -19.29 -11.97 -0.20
CA GLY A 18 -19.84 -12.55 -1.43
C GLY A 18 -18.99 -12.37 -2.68
N HIS A 19 -17.74 -11.87 -2.56
CA HIS A 19 -16.84 -11.68 -3.68
C HIS A 19 -15.80 -12.80 -3.77
N GLN A 20 -15.59 -13.33 -4.98
CA GLN A 20 -14.48 -14.24 -5.27
C GLN A 20 -13.27 -13.43 -5.75
N VAL A 21 -12.11 -13.67 -5.16
CA VAL A 21 -10.86 -12.99 -5.49
C VAL A 21 -9.75 -14.01 -5.74
N ASP A 22 -9.09 -13.89 -6.87
CA ASP A 22 -7.76 -14.48 -7.08
C ASP A 22 -6.70 -13.40 -6.85
N ALA A 23 -5.60 -13.77 -6.20
CA ALA A 23 -4.55 -12.83 -5.85
C ALA A 23 -3.16 -13.39 -6.18
N VAL A 24 -2.42 -12.62 -6.96
CA VAL A 24 -1.00 -12.85 -7.22
C VAL A 24 -0.18 -11.92 -6.34
N VAL A 25 0.82 -12.46 -5.66
CA VAL A 25 1.62 -11.69 -4.69
C VAL A 25 3.08 -11.71 -5.10
N SER A 26 3.65 -10.52 -5.33
CA SER A 26 5.08 -10.33 -5.49
C SER A 26 5.58 -9.32 -4.49
N VAL A 27 6.22 -9.81 -3.42
CA VAL A 27 6.70 -8.99 -2.30
C VAL A 27 8.10 -9.42 -1.88
N LYS A 28 8.92 -8.44 -1.48
CA LYS A 28 10.21 -8.66 -0.86
C LYS A 28 10.47 -7.53 0.14
N GLY A 29 10.92 -7.88 1.34
CA GLY A 29 11.15 -6.90 2.40
C GLY A 29 12.19 -5.86 2.02
N GLY A 30 11.89 -4.58 2.29
CA GLY A 30 12.78 -3.46 2.04
C GLY A 30 13.03 -3.10 0.58
N GLN A 31 12.28 -3.69 -0.35
CA GLN A 31 12.45 -3.40 -1.78
C GLN A 31 11.66 -2.16 -2.19
N GLU A 32 12.29 -1.34 -3.01
CA GLU A 32 11.69 -0.20 -3.69
C GLU A 32 11.08 -0.59 -5.04
N PHE A 33 10.25 0.25 -5.62
CA PHE A 33 9.71 0.01 -6.97
C PHE A 33 10.80 -0.18 -8.02
N SER A 34 11.91 0.57 -7.93
CA SER A 34 13.06 0.44 -8.82
C SER A 34 13.69 -0.94 -8.79
N GLU A 35 13.71 -1.59 -7.63
CA GLU A 35 14.26 -2.92 -7.43
C GLU A 35 13.26 -4.01 -7.86
N HIS A 36 11.94 -3.79 -7.66
CA HIS A 36 10.90 -4.67 -8.18
C HIS A 36 10.90 -4.75 -9.70
N LEU A 37 11.27 -3.66 -10.39
CA LEU A 37 11.46 -3.63 -11.85
C LEU A 37 12.65 -4.47 -12.36
N GLN A 38 13.53 -4.91 -11.46
CA GLN A 38 14.67 -5.78 -11.74
C GLN A 38 14.47 -7.21 -11.21
N LEU A 39 13.40 -7.45 -10.48
CA LEU A 39 13.11 -8.72 -9.85
C LEU A 39 12.24 -9.57 -10.77
N GLU A 40 12.80 -10.66 -11.32
CA GLU A 40 12.15 -11.56 -12.29
C GLU A 40 10.73 -11.93 -11.89
N ARG A 41 10.53 -12.43 -10.67
CA ARG A 41 9.19 -12.79 -10.16
C ARG A 41 8.19 -11.63 -10.14
N SER A 42 8.65 -10.37 -10.00
CA SER A 42 7.77 -9.20 -10.04
C SER A 42 7.36 -8.91 -11.49
N ILE A 43 8.31 -9.00 -12.40
CA ILE A 43 8.05 -8.85 -13.83
C ILE A 43 7.12 -9.96 -14.33
N GLU A 44 7.38 -11.21 -13.97
CA GLU A 44 6.51 -12.34 -14.32
C GLU A 44 5.08 -12.17 -13.80
N ALA A 45 4.95 -11.73 -12.53
CA ALA A 45 3.65 -11.44 -11.94
C ALA A 45 2.89 -10.36 -12.71
N ILE A 46 3.55 -9.27 -13.11
CA ILE A 46 2.91 -8.19 -13.88
C ILE A 46 2.59 -8.66 -15.31
N VAL A 47 3.52 -9.32 -15.98
CA VAL A 47 3.37 -9.78 -17.37
C VAL A 47 2.30 -10.85 -17.53
N ARG A 48 2.02 -11.64 -16.47
CA ARG A 48 0.87 -12.56 -16.46
C ARG A 48 -0.42 -11.85 -16.86
N GLY A 49 -0.61 -10.61 -16.42
CA GLY A 49 -1.73 -9.77 -16.82
C GLY A 49 -3.11 -10.25 -16.36
N GLY A 50 -4.15 -9.59 -16.86
CA GLY A 50 -5.54 -9.94 -16.58
C GLY A 50 -6.02 -9.50 -15.18
N TYR A 51 -5.41 -8.47 -14.60
CA TYR A 51 -5.77 -7.96 -13.28
C TYR A 51 -6.84 -6.86 -13.35
N ASP A 52 -7.82 -6.93 -12.44
CA ASP A 52 -8.78 -5.84 -12.19
C ASP A 52 -8.17 -4.73 -11.33
N TYR A 53 -7.30 -5.12 -10.36
CA TYR A 53 -6.66 -4.21 -9.41
C TYR A 53 -5.19 -4.56 -9.22
N ALA A 54 -4.34 -3.54 -9.10
CA ALA A 54 -2.94 -3.68 -8.70
C ALA A 54 -2.64 -2.83 -7.47
N PHE A 55 -2.34 -3.47 -6.35
CA PHE A 55 -1.95 -2.80 -5.11
C PHE A 55 -0.45 -2.62 -5.07
N LEU A 56 0.01 -1.37 -5.10
CA LEU A 56 1.41 -1.00 -5.17
C LEU A 56 1.85 -0.33 -3.88
N GLN A 57 2.88 -0.86 -3.24
CA GLN A 57 3.51 -0.27 -2.06
C GLN A 57 5.02 -0.18 -2.25
N ASP A 58 5.55 1.02 -2.14
CA ASP A 58 7.00 1.26 -2.04
C ASP A 58 7.46 1.23 -0.56
N THR A 59 8.74 1.37 -0.32
CA THR A 59 9.25 1.62 1.03
C THR A 59 8.73 2.96 1.55
N SER A 60 8.31 2.99 2.82
CA SER A 60 7.70 4.21 3.42
C SER A 60 8.54 5.48 3.23
N PRO A 61 9.89 5.45 3.40
CA PRO A 61 10.70 6.65 3.26
C PRO A 61 10.62 7.33 1.90
N ASN A 62 10.34 6.60 0.83
CA ASN A 62 10.37 7.19 -0.53
C ASN A 62 9.23 8.17 -0.77
N ALA A 63 8.01 7.89 -0.30
CA ALA A 63 6.90 8.84 -0.37
C ALA A 63 7.17 10.07 0.50
N ALA A 64 7.67 9.88 1.74
CA ALA A 64 8.04 10.98 2.61
C ALA A 64 9.17 11.85 2.01
N LYS A 65 10.20 11.22 1.44
CA LYS A 65 11.31 11.91 0.77
C LYS A 65 10.83 12.71 -0.44
N TYR A 66 9.87 12.17 -1.21
CA TYR A 66 9.27 12.92 -2.31
C TYR A 66 8.54 14.16 -1.81
N ALA A 67 7.75 14.06 -0.74
CA ALA A 67 7.06 15.20 -0.15
C ALA A 67 8.01 16.25 0.44
N ASP A 68 9.09 15.82 1.09
CA ASP A 68 10.02 16.68 1.81
C ASP A 68 11.05 17.38 0.87
N THR A 69 11.60 16.63 -0.09
CA THR A 69 12.74 17.09 -0.91
C THR A 69 12.47 17.11 -2.42
N HIS A 70 11.26 16.77 -2.85
CA HIS A 70 10.89 16.60 -4.26
C HIS A 70 11.78 15.61 -5.02
N ASN A 71 12.35 14.61 -4.33
CA ASN A 71 13.11 13.56 -4.97
C ASN A 71 12.22 12.67 -5.84
N ARG A 72 12.37 12.77 -7.14
CA ARG A 72 11.47 12.16 -8.13
C ARG A 72 11.76 10.68 -8.43
N ALA A 73 12.67 10.03 -7.72
CA ALA A 73 13.02 8.63 -7.98
C ALA A 73 11.78 7.70 -7.90
N ILE A 74 10.92 7.90 -6.89
CA ILE A 74 9.68 7.14 -6.74
C ILE A 74 8.71 7.38 -7.91
N ILE A 75 8.59 8.60 -8.41
CA ILE A 75 7.74 8.95 -9.56
C ILE A 75 8.19 8.17 -10.80
N THR A 76 9.50 8.18 -11.08
CA THR A 76 10.07 7.48 -12.23
C THR A 76 9.80 5.97 -12.16
N SER A 77 10.00 5.35 -11.00
CA SER A 77 9.81 3.92 -10.80
C SER A 77 8.33 3.53 -10.82
N CYS A 78 7.48 4.34 -10.16
CA CYS A 78 6.03 4.13 -10.14
C CYS A 78 5.44 4.22 -11.55
N ARG A 79 5.84 5.21 -12.35
CA ARG A 79 5.45 5.35 -13.76
C ARG A 79 5.77 4.07 -14.55
N LYS A 80 6.99 3.57 -14.45
CA LYS A 80 7.41 2.35 -15.16
C LYS A 80 6.61 1.11 -14.76
N ILE A 81 6.29 0.97 -13.46
CA ILE A 81 5.45 -0.16 -12.98
C ILE A 81 4.03 0.00 -13.53
N ASN A 82 3.46 1.19 -13.49
CA ASN A 82 2.11 1.47 -14.00
C ASN A 82 2.03 1.20 -15.52
N ASP A 83 3.00 1.70 -16.29
CA ASP A 83 3.09 1.46 -17.74
C ASP A 83 3.12 -0.06 -18.04
N LEU A 84 3.98 -0.80 -17.32
CA LEU A 84 4.09 -2.24 -17.50
C LEU A 84 2.80 -2.95 -17.08
N THR A 85 2.19 -2.55 -15.98
CA THR A 85 0.92 -3.13 -15.49
C THR A 85 -0.20 -2.90 -16.50
N LEU A 86 -0.39 -1.68 -16.96
CA LEU A 86 -1.46 -1.35 -17.90
C LEU A 86 -1.22 -1.89 -19.30
N LYS A 87 0.04 -2.11 -19.70
CA LYS A 87 0.36 -2.84 -20.94
C LYS A 87 -0.20 -4.26 -20.94
N HIS A 88 -0.18 -4.96 -19.81
CA HIS A 88 -0.61 -6.35 -19.67
C HIS A 88 -2.01 -6.49 -19.04
N SER A 89 -2.52 -5.44 -18.45
CA SER A 89 -3.85 -5.36 -17.83
C SER A 89 -4.46 -3.98 -18.10
N PRO A 90 -4.93 -3.68 -19.33
CA PRO A 90 -5.33 -2.32 -19.74
C PRO A 90 -6.48 -1.72 -18.93
N ALA A 91 -7.36 -2.55 -18.36
CA ALA A 91 -8.48 -2.13 -17.53
C ALA A 91 -8.15 -2.10 -16.02
N CYS A 92 -6.90 -2.39 -15.65
CA CYS A 92 -6.49 -2.50 -14.25
C CYS A 92 -6.58 -1.15 -13.54
N GLN A 93 -7.26 -1.12 -12.39
CA GLN A 93 -7.22 0.02 -11.49
C GLN A 93 -5.97 -0.05 -10.62
N ILE A 94 -5.13 0.98 -10.70
CA ILE A 94 -3.94 1.10 -9.86
C ILE A 94 -4.34 1.65 -8.49
N ILE A 95 -3.91 0.96 -7.44
CA ILE A 95 -4.10 1.35 -6.04
C ILE A 95 -2.71 1.59 -5.42
N TYR A 96 -2.42 2.83 -5.01
CA TYR A 96 -1.22 3.15 -4.25
C TYR A 96 -1.49 3.02 -2.76
N GLU A 97 -0.75 2.16 -2.08
CA GLU A 97 -0.89 1.94 -0.63
C GLU A 97 -0.11 3.02 0.14
N HIS A 98 -0.82 3.97 0.73
CA HIS A 98 -0.26 4.92 1.69
C HIS A 98 0.19 4.17 2.94
N THR A 99 1.49 4.13 3.20
CA THR A 99 2.08 3.45 4.35
C THR A 99 1.96 4.28 5.62
N TRP A 100 2.39 3.74 6.74
CA TRP A 100 2.32 4.33 8.08
C TRP A 100 3.69 4.73 8.60
N GLY A 101 3.71 5.64 9.57
CA GLY A 101 4.91 6.09 10.27
C GLY A 101 5.41 5.09 11.32
N CYS A 102 6.66 5.26 11.71
CA CYS A 102 7.24 4.57 12.86
C CYS A 102 7.06 5.39 14.13
N PRO A 103 6.77 4.76 15.29
CA PRO A 103 6.56 5.47 16.55
C PRO A 103 7.86 6.01 17.19
N TYR A 104 9.00 5.81 16.56
CA TYR A 104 10.27 6.37 17.02
C TYR A 104 10.38 7.83 16.65
N ASP A 105 10.85 8.64 17.60
CA ASP A 105 11.27 10.00 17.30
C ASP A 105 12.46 9.98 16.34
N ASP A 106 12.45 10.93 15.41
CA ASP A 106 13.50 11.12 14.41
C ASP A 106 13.81 9.89 13.53
N TYR A 107 12.79 9.08 13.23
CA TYR A 107 13.00 7.97 12.29
C TYR A 107 13.55 8.49 10.96
N ARG A 108 14.78 8.10 10.64
CA ARG A 108 15.53 8.50 9.44
C ARG A 108 15.65 10.01 9.21
N GLY A 109 15.66 10.81 10.28
CA GLY A 109 15.79 12.26 10.20
C GLY A 109 14.50 13.00 9.89
N TYR A 110 13.35 12.33 9.94
CA TYR A 110 12.05 12.98 9.68
C TYR A 110 11.46 13.70 10.90
N GLY A 111 12.11 13.63 12.05
CA GLY A 111 11.63 14.25 13.29
C GLY A 111 10.51 13.47 13.96
N SER A 112 9.40 14.14 14.33
CA SER A 112 8.31 13.48 15.06
C SER A 112 7.49 12.52 14.20
N TYR A 113 6.78 11.61 14.88
CA TYR A 113 5.80 10.71 14.24
C TYR A 113 4.80 11.49 13.38
N GLU A 114 4.27 12.59 13.92
CA GLU A 114 3.24 13.40 13.25
C GLU A 114 3.78 14.04 11.96
N ARG A 115 5.03 14.48 11.97
CA ARG A 115 5.68 14.99 10.76
C ARG A 115 5.87 13.90 9.73
N LEU A 116 6.34 12.72 10.13
CA LEU A 116 6.51 11.59 9.23
C LEU A 116 5.16 11.17 8.60
N GLU A 117 4.08 11.05 9.40
CA GLU A 117 2.74 10.74 8.90
C GLU A 117 2.26 11.80 7.90
N HIS A 118 2.45 13.09 8.21
CA HIS A 118 2.10 14.18 7.30
C HIS A 118 2.85 14.07 5.96
N LEU A 119 4.15 13.77 6.01
CA LEU A 119 4.96 13.61 4.79
C LEU A 119 4.55 12.37 3.99
N LEU A 120 4.19 11.27 4.64
CA LEU A 120 3.70 10.07 3.98
C LEU A 120 2.35 10.30 3.30
N GLU A 121 1.42 10.96 3.98
CA GLU A 121 0.11 11.32 3.41
C GLU A 121 0.26 12.29 2.25
N SER A 122 1.05 13.35 2.43
CA SER A 122 1.33 14.34 1.40
C SER A 122 2.02 13.71 0.19
N GLY A 123 3.01 12.84 0.42
CA GLY A 123 3.73 12.14 -0.64
C GLY A 123 2.83 11.22 -1.45
N ALA A 124 1.95 10.46 -0.80
CA ALA A 124 0.97 9.62 -1.48
C ALA A 124 0.01 10.46 -2.37
N ALA A 125 -0.48 11.58 -1.84
CA ALA A 125 -1.34 12.50 -2.60
C ALA A 125 -0.60 13.14 -3.79
N MET A 126 0.66 13.55 -3.59
CA MET A 126 1.51 14.12 -4.64
C MET A 126 1.81 13.09 -5.73
N ILE A 127 2.08 11.82 -5.38
CA ILE A 127 2.30 10.74 -6.35
C ILE A 127 1.05 10.54 -7.20
N ALA A 128 -0.13 10.43 -6.59
CA ALA A 128 -1.37 10.25 -7.31
C ALA A 128 -1.70 11.45 -8.22
N LYS A 129 -1.40 12.67 -7.79
CA LYS A 129 -1.58 13.89 -8.58
C LYS A 129 -0.60 13.98 -9.75
N GLU A 130 0.69 13.71 -9.50
CA GLU A 130 1.75 13.75 -10.51
C GLU A 130 1.56 12.70 -11.60
N LEU A 131 0.96 11.55 -11.23
CA LEU A 131 0.69 10.41 -12.10
C LEU A 131 -0.81 10.29 -12.40
N SER A 132 -1.49 11.44 -12.56
CA SER A 132 -2.95 11.50 -12.75
C SER A 132 -3.45 10.78 -14.00
N GLU A 133 -2.60 10.61 -15.02
CA GLU A 133 -2.89 9.84 -16.22
C GLU A 133 -3.20 8.37 -15.95
N TYR A 134 -2.77 7.82 -14.83
CA TYR A 134 -3.06 6.43 -14.42
C TYR A 134 -4.31 6.29 -13.53
N ASN A 135 -4.97 7.42 -13.21
CA ASN A 135 -6.13 7.43 -12.31
C ASN A 135 -5.89 6.66 -11.00
N ILE A 136 -4.75 6.90 -10.36
CA ILE A 136 -4.33 6.20 -9.13
C ILE A 136 -5.28 6.51 -7.98
N ILE A 137 -5.81 5.45 -7.34
CA ILE A 137 -6.54 5.56 -6.08
C ILE A 137 -5.56 5.33 -4.94
N VAL A 138 -5.56 6.22 -3.93
CA VAL A 138 -4.75 6.05 -2.73
C VAL A 138 -5.53 5.26 -1.68
N SER A 139 -5.01 4.09 -1.28
CA SER A 139 -5.52 3.34 -0.13
C SER A 139 -4.99 3.95 1.16
N PRO A 140 -5.85 4.49 2.05
CA PRO A 140 -5.44 5.34 3.18
C PRO A 140 -5.00 4.54 4.41
N ILE A 141 -4.12 3.55 4.24
CA ILE A 141 -3.70 2.62 5.30
C ILE A 141 -3.04 3.37 6.45
N GLY A 142 -2.14 4.33 6.17
CA GLY A 142 -1.48 5.14 7.19
C GLY A 142 -2.46 5.88 8.10
N LYS A 143 -3.58 6.40 7.54
CA LYS A 143 -4.64 7.02 8.35
C LYS A 143 -5.26 6.02 9.34
N GLY A 144 -5.46 4.78 8.94
CA GLY A 144 -5.94 3.72 9.82
C GLY A 144 -4.98 3.51 11.00
N TYR A 145 -3.67 3.46 10.74
CA TYR A 145 -2.65 3.33 11.79
C TYR A 145 -2.63 4.56 12.73
N THR A 146 -2.77 5.76 12.19
CA THR A 146 -2.87 6.99 12.99
C THR A 146 -4.10 6.99 13.92
N ILE A 147 -5.26 6.54 13.42
CA ILE A 147 -6.49 6.42 14.21
C ILE A 147 -6.30 5.37 15.32
N ALA A 148 -5.78 4.20 14.97
CA ALA A 148 -5.52 3.12 15.92
C ALA A 148 -4.56 3.56 17.04
N ARG A 149 -3.48 4.27 16.70
CA ARG A 149 -2.53 4.83 17.67
C ARG A 149 -3.21 5.82 18.63
N LYS A 150 -4.08 6.70 18.13
CA LYS A 150 -4.84 7.63 18.97
C LYS A 150 -5.80 6.92 19.95
N GLN A 151 -6.22 5.71 19.60
CA GLN A 151 -7.05 4.84 20.43
C GLN A 151 -6.24 3.86 21.30
N ASN A 152 -4.91 4.03 21.36
CA ASN A 152 -3.97 3.13 22.06
C ASN A 152 -4.02 1.68 21.59
N LEU A 153 -4.40 1.43 20.33
CA LEU A 153 -4.34 0.12 19.71
C LEU A 153 -2.95 -0.11 19.10
N ASN A 154 -2.30 -1.21 19.47
CA ASN A 154 -1.01 -1.57 18.90
C ASN A 154 -1.21 -2.45 17.66
N LEU A 155 -0.92 -1.91 16.49
CA LEU A 155 -0.98 -2.60 15.20
C LEU A 155 0.40 -2.95 14.63
N LEU A 156 1.47 -2.73 15.42
CA LEU A 156 2.84 -2.97 15.00
C LEU A 156 3.44 -4.18 15.70
N HIS A 157 4.35 -4.85 15.00
CA HIS A 157 5.18 -5.92 15.52
C HIS A 157 6.18 -5.38 16.56
N THR A 158 6.91 -6.26 17.23
CA THR A 158 7.90 -5.92 18.26
C THR A 158 9.04 -4.99 17.76
N ASP A 159 9.24 -4.92 16.46
CA ASP A 159 10.19 -3.98 15.85
C ASP A 159 9.63 -2.56 15.67
N ASN A 160 8.36 -2.34 16.04
CA ASN A 160 7.65 -1.08 15.92
C ASN A 160 7.64 -0.45 14.50
N ARG A 161 7.85 -1.26 13.48
CA ARG A 161 7.92 -0.84 12.06
C ARG A 161 6.97 -1.62 11.18
N HIS A 162 7.04 -2.94 11.27
CA HIS A 162 6.18 -3.80 10.48
C HIS A 162 4.85 -4.02 11.20
N GLN A 163 3.83 -4.30 10.41
CA GLN A 163 2.52 -4.64 10.94
C GLN A 163 2.57 -5.93 11.76
N ASN A 164 1.78 -6.00 12.82
CA ASN A 164 1.41 -7.25 13.47
C ASN A 164 0.21 -7.89 12.75
N ARG A 165 -0.38 -8.94 13.33
CA ARG A 165 -1.51 -9.65 12.72
C ARG A 165 -2.75 -8.75 12.59
N GLU A 166 -3.06 -7.99 13.63
CA GLU A 166 -4.18 -7.04 13.67
C GLU A 166 -3.98 -5.90 12.68
N GLY A 167 -2.76 -5.40 12.55
CA GLY A 167 -2.39 -4.40 11.54
C GLY A 167 -2.52 -4.93 10.11
N ALA A 168 -2.15 -6.19 9.88
CA ALA A 168 -2.33 -6.85 8.59
C ALA A 168 -3.81 -7.01 8.24
N TYR A 169 -4.64 -7.36 9.22
CA TYR A 169 -6.09 -7.46 9.06
C TYR A 169 -6.71 -6.08 8.76
N MET A 170 -6.38 -5.07 9.55
CA MET A 170 -6.86 -3.70 9.30
C MET A 170 -6.47 -3.21 7.90
N LYS A 171 -5.21 -3.44 7.47
CA LYS A 171 -4.76 -3.12 6.12
C LYS A 171 -5.61 -3.82 5.06
N ALA A 172 -5.89 -5.11 5.24
CA ALA A 172 -6.73 -5.87 4.31
C ALA A 172 -8.16 -5.30 4.24
N CYS A 173 -8.75 -4.90 5.39
CA CYS A 173 -10.05 -4.24 5.44
C CYS A 173 -10.04 -2.91 4.69
N ILE A 174 -9.02 -2.06 4.91
CA ILE A 174 -8.91 -0.75 4.24
C ILE A 174 -8.77 -0.94 2.72
N ASN A 175 -7.95 -1.89 2.28
CA ASN A 175 -7.80 -2.20 0.85
C ASN A 175 -9.12 -2.67 0.24
N TYR A 176 -9.87 -3.53 0.94
CA TYR A 176 -11.18 -3.97 0.49
C TYR A 176 -12.16 -2.79 0.34
N LEU A 177 -12.27 -1.94 1.37
CA LEU A 177 -13.14 -0.75 1.34
C LEU A 177 -12.72 0.25 0.26
N THR A 178 -11.43 0.35 -0.04
CA THR A 178 -10.90 1.23 -1.09
C THR A 178 -11.46 0.87 -2.46
N ILE A 179 -11.61 -0.42 -2.76
CA ILE A 179 -12.12 -0.89 -4.06
C ILE A 179 -13.64 -1.09 -4.07
N CYS A 180 -14.23 -1.58 -2.99
CA CYS A 180 -15.67 -1.89 -2.94
C CYS A 180 -16.53 -0.67 -2.58
N ARG A 181 -15.97 0.32 -1.86
CA ARG A 181 -16.64 1.57 -1.43
C ARG A 181 -17.96 1.36 -0.66
N THR A 182 -18.20 0.16 -0.17
CA THR A 182 -19.38 -0.20 0.62
C THR A 182 -18.96 -0.61 2.02
N PRO A 183 -19.67 -0.19 3.08
CA PRO A 183 -19.43 -0.69 4.42
C PRO A 183 -19.54 -2.21 4.48
N PHE A 184 -18.83 -2.84 5.42
CA PHE A 184 -19.01 -4.27 5.69
C PHE A 184 -20.44 -4.55 6.15
N THR A 185 -21.04 -5.58 5.59
CA THR A 185 -22.24 -6.17 6.16
C THR A 185 -21.84 -7.12 7.28
N GLU A 186 -22.55 -7.07 8.40
CA GLU A 186 -22.36 -8.09 9.44
C GLU A 186 -22.68 -9.46 8.82
N SER A 187 -21.71 -10.36 8.86
CA SER A 187 -22.01 -11.76 8.56
C SER A 187 -22.89 -12.28 9.68
N VAL A 188 -24.17 -12.47 9.38
CA VAL A 188 -25.06 -13.22 10.26
C VAL A 188 -24.47 -14.62 10.34
N SER A 189 -23.82 -14.93 11.48
CA SER A 189 -23.28 -16.26 11.82
C SER A 189 -24.40 -17.26 12.03
#